data_4d698092c33ad8aaf12a32095cedfe1b
#
_entry.id   4d698092c33ad8aaf12a32095cedfe1b
#
_cell.length_a   1.000
_cell.length_b   1.000
_cell.length_c   1.000
_cell.angle_alpha   90.00
_cell.angle_beta   90.00
_cell.angle_gamma   90.00
#
_symmetry.space_group_name_H-M   'P 1'
#
loop_
_entity.id
_entity.type
_entity.pdbx_description
1 polymer ?
#
loop_
_entity_poly.entity_id
_entity_poly.type
_entity_poly.pdbx_seq_one_letter_code
_entity_poly.pdbx_strand_id
1 'polypeptide(L)'
;MTDRLVLGSLSGAMDGGLTAIAEVAEILGDSNMLEQSRLIGGVTVLLHQQRLGVDLPLRATGDADFGVPPFLLREPELVAAIEARGYKKVAGNRWERPIDASRTAAVDLLIPTYRSRARDTVRVGNVVTTEVPGLAEALRRPAIETTFEIVFTEGSTTSTRVVIPDAAATLALKAWARTVRREDRDAEDLWRCLEIGLVDGVTAETLESDATLGQIVPILQRELSADGDALAVITRGVSDEEAARRRTRIRALLAAVAGVAE
;
A
#
# COMPACT_ATOMS: atom_id res chain seq x y z
N MET A 1 6.86 -14.80 -22.08
CA MET A 1 7.20 -15.35 -20.73
C MET A 1 6.85 -14.24 -19.76
N THR A 2 5.82 -14.43 -18.97
CA THR A 2 5.51 -13.48 -17.88
C THR A 2 6.60 -13.69 -16.84
N ASP A 3 7.49 -12.72 -16.67
CA ASP A 3 8.52 -12.79 -15.63
C ASP A 3 7.81 -13.01 -14.28
N ARG A 4 8.18 -14.10 -13.60
CA ARG A 4 7.64 -14.44 -12.29
C ARG A 4 8.12 -13.39 -11.31
N LEU A 5 7.20 -12.65 -10.70
CA LEU A 5 7.55 -11.70 -9.64
C LEU A 5 8.07 -12.46 -8.43
N VAL A 6 9.17 -12.00 -7.86
CA VAL A 6 9.79 -12.60 -6.66
C VAL A 6 10.04 -11.50 -5.63
N LEU A 7 9.48 -11.66 -4.45
CA LEU A 7 9.68 -10.73 -3.35
C LEU A 7 10.49 -11.40 -2.23
N GLY A 8 11.76 -11.02 -2.13
CA GLY A 8 12.64 -11.46 -1.05
C GLY A 8 12.38 -10.68 0.24
N SER A 9 12.23 -11.39 1.33
CA SER A 9 12.13 -10.80 2.65
C SER A 9 13.49 -10.28 3.13
N LEU A 10 13.50 -9.11 3.73
CA LEU A 10 14.70 -8.45 4.24
C LEU A 10 14.86 -8.57 5.77
N SER A 11 13.87 -9.12 6.47
CA SER A 11 13.87 -9.21 7.93
C SER A 11 12.79 -10.15 8.46
N GLY A 12 12.93 -10.62 9.69
CA GLY A 12 11.89 -11.43 10.35
C GLY A 12 10.54 -10.69 10.49
N ALA A 13 10.54 -9.38 10.64
CA ALA A 13 9.30 -8.59 10.62
C ALA A 13 8.63 -8.63 9.24
N MET A 14 9.42 -8.54 8.16
CA MET A 14 8.90 -8.69 6.80
C MET A 14 8.42 -10.12 6.52
N ASP A 15 9.09 -11.16 7.05
CA ASP A 15 8.60 -12.54 7.02
C ASP A 15 7.19 -12.64 7.59
N GLY A 16 6.95 -11.99 8.74
CA GLY A 16 5.63 -11.96 9.39
C GLY A 16 4.56 -11.32 8.50
N GLY A 17 4.84 -10.16 7.92
CA GLY A 17 3.93 -9.47 7.02
C GLY A 17 3.64 -10.27 5.75
N LEU A 18 4.67 -10.85 5.12
CA LEU A 18 4.51 -11.67 3.91
C LEU A 18 3.75 -12.98 4.20
N THR A 19 3.96 -13.59 5.37
CA THR A 19 3.17 -14.74 5.84
C THR A 19 1.69 -14.34 5.96
N ALA A 20 1.40 -13.21 6.61
CA ALA A 20 0.03 -12.72 6.75
C ALA A 20 -0.63 -12.44 5.40
N ILE A 21 0.11 -11.86 4.44
CA ILE A 21 -0.39 -11.64 3.08
C ILE A 21 -0.79 -12.96 2.42
N ALA A 22 0.09 -13.97 2.45
CA ALA A 22 -0.18 -15.24 1.82
C ALA A 22 -1.41 -15.94 2.43
N GLU A 23 -1.49 -15.99 3.75
CA GLU A 23 -2.58 -16.65 4.47
C GLU A 23 -3.93 -15.93 4.29
N VAL A 24 -3.95 -14.59 4.37
CA VAL A 24 -5.20 -13.83 4.22
C VAL A 24 -5.65 -13.79 2.77
N ALA A 25 -4.73 -13.75 1.81
CA ALA A 25 -5.07 -13.87 0.39
C ALA A 25 -5.68 -15.24 0.06
N GLU A 26 -5.18 -16.32 0.66
CA GLU A 26 -5.77 -17.66 0.56
C GLU A 26 -7.19 -17.68 1.13
N ILE A 27 -7.41 -17.16 2.35
CA ILE A 27 -8.74 -17.06 2.98
C ILE A 27 -9.72 -16.28 2.09
N LEU A 28 -9.29 -15.13 1.57
CA LEU A 28 -10.12 -14.31 0.68
C LEU A 28 -10.43 -15.04 -0.64
N GLY A 29 -9.47 -15.81 -1.17
CA GLY A 29 -9.65 -16.62 -2.37
C GLY A 29 -10.65 -17.75 -2.18
N ASP A 30 -10.51 -18.51 -1.10
CA ASP A 30 -11.40 -19.62 -0.75
C ASP A 30 -12.84 -19.17 -0.51
N SER A 31 -13.01 -17.95 -0.01
CA SER A 31 -14.32 -17.33 0.23
C SER A 31 -14.87 -16.54 -0.97
N ASN A 32 -14.20 -16.54 -2.13
CA ASN A 32 -14.54 -15.71 -3.30
C ASN A 32 -14.60 -14.18 -3.02
N MET A 33 -13.81 -13.70 -2.07
CA MET A 33 -13.75 -12.31 -1.66
C MET A 33 -12.50 -11.57 -2.18
N LEU A 34 -11.55 -12.30 -2.78
CA LEU A 34 -10.26 -11.75 -3.19
C LEU A 34 -10.41 -10.61 -4.21
N GLU A 35 -11.25 -10.81 -5.23
CA GLU A 35 -11.47 -9.81 -6.29
C GLU A 35 -12.13 -8.51 -5.78
N GLN A 36 -12.81 -8.59 -4.64
CA GLN A 36 -13.47 -7.45 -4.00
C GLN A 36 -12.56 -6.75 -3.00
N SER A 37 -11.40 -7.32 -2.70
CA SER A 37 -10.41 -6.78 -1.78
C SER A 37 -9.24 -6.14 -2.54
N ARG A 38 -8.40 -5.39 -1.85
CA ARG A 38 -7.11 -4.90 -2.35
C ARG A 38 -6.05 -5.07 -1.28
N LEU A 39 -4.95 -5.71 -1.63
CA LEU A 39 -3.73 -5.54 -0.86
C LEU A 39 -3.25 -4.10 -1.07
N ILE A 40 -3.02 -3.38 0.00
CA ILE A 40 -2.57 -1.98 -0.02
C ILE A 40 -1.29 -1.86 0.84
N GLY A 41 -0.89 -0.65 1.19
CA GLY A 41 0.27 -0.45 2.06
C GLY A 41 1.62 -0.50 1.34
N GLY A 42 2.67 -0.84 2.07
CA GLY A 42 4.04 -0.82 1.56
C GLY A 42 4.34 -1.93 0.57
N VAL A 43 3.76 -3.12 0.76
CA VAL A 43 3.98 -4.27 -0.13
C VAL A 43 3.44 -4.01 -1.52
N THR A 44 2.31 -3.32 -1.66
CA THR A 44 1.76 -2.93 -2.96
C THR A 44 2.73 -2.05 -3.75
N VAL A 45 3.40 -1.12 -3.09
CA VAL A 45 4.44 -0.28 -3.72
C VAL A 45 5.59 -1.14 -4.23
N LEU A 46 6.06 -2.13 -3.43
CA LEU A 46 7.11 -3.05 -3.85
C LEU A 46 6.70 -3.93 -5.03
N LEU A 47 5.46 -4.44 -5.04
CA LEU A 47 4.93 -5.24 -6.15
C LEU A 47 4.85 -4.43 -7.44
N HIS A 48 4.38 -3.18 -7.39
CA HIS A 48 4.41 -2.29 -8.56
C HIS A 48 5.83 -2.00 -9.02
N GLN A 49 6.75 -1.71 -8.08
CA GLN A 49 8.15 -1.44 -8.40
C GLN A 49 8.78 -2.61 -9.17
N GLN A 50 8.58 -3.83 -8.71
CA GLN A 50 9.10 -5.02 -9.39
C GLN A 50 8.40 -5.29 -10.72
N ARG A 51 7.06 -5.22 -10.75
CA ARG A 51 6.27 -5.45 -11.96
C ARG A 51 6.66 -4.53 -13.11
N LEU A 52 7.03 -3.29 -12.80
CA LEU A 52 7.36 -2.25 -13.76
C LEU A 52 8.87 -2.05 -13.96
N GLY A 53 9.71 -2.81 -13.25
CA GLY A 53 11.16 -2.69 -13.34
C GLY A 53 11.70 -1.34 -12.87
N VAL A 54 11.04 -0.70 -11.90
CA VAL A 54 11.49 0.58 -11.34
C VAL A 54 12.70 0.34 -10.45
N ASP A 55 13.85 0.88 -10.83
CA ASP A 55 15.11 0.69 -10.11
C ASP A 55 15.25 1.64 -8.91
N LEU A 56 14.65 1.23 -7.80
CA LEU A 56 14.77 1.91 -6.51
C LEU A 56 15.09 0.89 -5.42
N PRO A 57 15.81 1.27 -4.35
CA PRO A 57 16.10 0.38 -3.23
C PRO A 57 14.82 -0.24 -2.64
N LEU A 58 14.85 -1.53 -2.36
CA LEU A 58 13.77 -2.21 -1.67
C LEU A 58 13.68 -1.71 -0.22
N ARG A 59 12.46 -1.66 0.30
CA ARG A 59 12.18 -1.27 1.68
C ARG A 59 11.47 -2.40 2.39
N ALA A 60 11.95 -2.75 3.59
CA ALA A 60 11.25 -3.70 4.44
C ALA A 60 9.87 -3.15 4.86
N THR A 61 8.87 -4.01 4.86
CA THR A 61 7.53 -3.73 5.37
C THR A 61 7.03 -4.96 6.12
N GLY A 62 6.57 -4.76 7.35
CA GLY A 62 6.17 -5.85 8.25
C GLY A 62 4.66 -6.00 8.40
N ASP A 63 3.87 -5.20 7.71
CA ASP A 63 2.42 -5.20 7.85
C ASP A 63 1.73 -5.67 6.57
N ALA A 64 0.65 -6.44 6.71
CA ALA A 64 -0.26 -6.84 5.66
C ALA A 64 -1.54 -5.99 5.76
N ASP A 65 -1.70 -5.03 4.85
CA ASP A 65 -2.86 -4.15 4.84
C ASP A 65 -3.83 -4.59 3.74
N PHE A 66 -5.04 -5.02 4.12
CA PHE A 66 -6.10 -5.34 3.17
C PHE A 66 -7.23 -4.33 3.25
N GLY A 67 -7.47 -3.63 2.15
CA GLY A 67 -8.65 -2.81 1.95
C GLY A 67 -9.83 -3.66 1.50
N VAL A 68 -10.93 -3.62 2.25
CA VAL A 68 -12.12 -4.42 1.98
C VAL A 68 -13.39 -3.56 2.00
N PRO A 69 -14.39 -3.85 1.16
CA PRO A 69 -15.69 -3.21 1.30
C PRO A 69 -16.32 -3.52 2.67
N PRO A 70 -17.04 -2.58 3.29
CA PRO A 70 -17.59 -2.79 4.63
C PRO A 70 -18.53 -3.99 4.75
N PHE A 71 -19.19 -4.40 3.66
CA PHE A 71 -20.10 -5.54 3.72
C PHE A 71 -19.35 -6.86 3.95
N LEU A 72 -18.11 -7.03 3.47
CA LEU A 72 -17.30 -8.22 3.74
C LEU A 72 -16.98 -8.40 5.22
N LEU A 73 -16.85 -7.32 5.98
CA LEU A 73 -16.66 -7.38 7.43
C LEU A 73 -17.96 -7.66 8.22
N ARG A 74 -19.11 -7.62 7.54
CA ARG A 74 -20.39 -8.04 8.15
C ARG A 74 -20.61 -9.54 7.99
N GLU A 75 -19.99 -10.15 7.00
CA GLU A 75 -20.02 -11.60 6.81
C GLU A 75 -19.17 -12.26 7.90
N PRO A 76 -19.77 -13.11 8.74
CA PRO A 76 -19.05 -13.73 9.85
C PRO A 76 -17.94 -14.69 9.37
N GLU A 77 -18.04 -15.19 8.14
CA GLU A 77 -17.16 -16.18 7.55
C GLU A 77 -15.73 -15.66 7.43
N LEU A 78 -15.52 -14.40 7.00
CA LEU A 78 -14.19 -13.83 6.83
C LEU A 78 -13.42 -13.76 8.15
N VAL A 79 -14.08 -13.20 9.17
CA VAL A 79 -13.46 -13.07 10.51
C VAL A 79 -13.24 -14.43 11.12
N ALA A 80 -14.23 -15.34 11.03
CA ALA A 80 -14.10 -16.70 11.54
C ALA A 80 -12.97 -17.49 10.86
N ALA A 81 -12.76 -17.31 9.54
CA ALA A 81 -11.67 -17.95 8.82
C ALA A 81 -10.29 -17.40 9.26
N ILE A 82 -10.18 -16.10 9.48
CA ILE A 82 -8.95 -15.46 10.02
C ILE A 82 -8.66 -15.98 11.43
N GLU A 83 -9.67 -16.04 12.31
CA GLU A 83 -9.52 -16.57 13.65
C GLU A 83 -9.22 -18.07 13.68
N ALA A 84 -9.82 -18.86 12.80
CA ALA A 84 -9.54 -20.30 12.63
C ALA A 84 -8.09 -20.56 12.18
N ARG A 85 -7.46 -19.63 11.46
CA ARG A 85 -6.03 -19.67 11.11
C ARG A 85 -5.14 -19.32 12.31
N GLY A 86 -5.71 -18.99 13.45
CA GLY A 86 -5.01 -18.69 14.72
C GLY A 86 -4.73 -17.20 14.96
N TYR A 87 -5.22 -16.32 14.10
CA TYR A 87 -5.11 -14.88 14.34
C TYR A 87 -6.04 -14.46 15.47
N LYS A 88 -5.54 -13.58 16.31
CA LYS A 88 -6.31 -12.97 17.40
C LYS A 88 -6.38 -11.47 17.20
N LYS A 89 -7.54 -10.90 17.42
CA LYS A 89 -7.71 -9.45 17.38
C LYS A 89 -6.98 -8.80 18.56
N VAL A 90 -6.03 -7.91 18.27
CA VAL A 90 -5.19 -7.24 19.27
C VAL A 90 -5.56 -5.77 19.44
N ALA A 91 -5.99 -5.09 18.38
CA ALA A 91 -6.43 -3.70 18.43
C ALA A 91 -7.29 -3.37 17.18
N GLY A 92 -8.20 -2.41 17.30
CA GLY A 92 -8.93 -1.79 16.18
C GLY A 92 -9.15 -2.71 14.97
N ASN A 93 -8.38 -2.45 13.92
CA ASN A 93 -8.39 -3.15 12.63
C ASN A 93 -7.37 -4.30 12.55
N ARG A 94 -6.59 -4.56 13.64
CA ARG A 94 -5.41 -5.43 13.61
C ARG A 94 -5.67 -6.79 14.25
N TRP A 95 -5.24 -7.83 13.53
CA TRP A 95 -5.17 -9.22 14.00
C TRP A 95 -3.72 -9.70 13.93
N GLU A 96 -3.30 -10.48 14.91
CA GLU A 96 -1.96 -11.01 15.01
C GLU A 96 -1.95 -12.51 15.32
N ARG A 97 -0.98 -13.20 14.75
CA ARG A 97 -0.69 -14.60 15.03
C ARG A 97 0.82 -14.80 15.20
N PRO A 98 1.29 -15.31 16.35
CA PRO A 98 2.68 -15.69 16.50
C PRO A 98 3.05 -16.79 15.48
N ILE A 99 4.16 -16.62 14.78
CA ILE A 99 4.76 -17.65 13.92
C ILE A 99 5.73 -18.47 14.75
N ASP A 100 6.61 -17.77 15.47
CA ASP A 100 7.56 -18.34 16.43
C ASP A 100 7.85 -17.33 17.58
N ALA A 101 8.91 -17.56 18.35
CA ALA A 101 9.28 -16.70 19.48
C ALA A 101 9.69 -15.26 19.06
N SER A 102 10.04 -15.04 17.79
CA SER A 102 10.59 -13.78 17.27
C SER A 102 9.76 -13.15 16.16
N ARG A 103 8.89 -13.91 15.51
CA ARG A 103 8.10 -13.49 14.34
C ARG A 103 6.61 -13.54 14.61
N THR A 104 5.91 -12.51 14.18
CA THR A 104 4.46 -12.40 14.27
C THR A 104 3.89 -12.04 12.89
N ALA A 105 2.93 -12.82 12.43
CA ALA A 105 2.10 -12.45 11.29
C ALA A 105 1.05 -11.45 11.76
N ALA A 106 0.99 -10.29 11.12
CA ALA A 106 0.06 -9.23 11.46
C ALA A 106 -0.69 -8.77 10.22
N VAL A 107 -2.02 -8.64 10.32
CA VAL A 107 -2.89 -8.16 9.26
C VAL A 107 -3.82 -7.05 9.77
N ASP A 108 -3.93 -6.01 8.97
CA ASP A 108 -4.87 -4.93 9.17
C ASP A 108 -5.99 -5.03 8.10
N LEU A 109 -7.25 -5.13 8.56
CA LEU A 109 -8.41 -5.04 7.69
C LEU A 109 -8.97 -3.63 7.75
N LEU A 110 -8.98 -2.96 6.61
CA LEU A 110 -9.26 -1.53 6.47
C LEU A 110 -10.46 -1.32 5.55
N ILE A 111 -11.25 -0.28 5.81
CA ILE A 111 -12.43 0.04 4.99
C ILE A 111 -12.31 1.42 4.34
N PRO A 112 -13.01 1.65 3.22
CA PRO A 112 -13.04 2.96 2.60
C PRO A 112 -13.80 3.98 3.45
N THR A 113 -13.33 5.25 3.42
CA THR A 113 -14.15 6.36 3.84
C THR A 113 -15.04 6.85 2.69
N TYR A 114 -16.31 7.07 3.00
CA TYR A 114 -17.28 7.71 2.08
C TYR A 114 -17.69 9.12 2.57
N ARG A 115 -16.89 9.69 3.45
CA ARG A 115 -17.13 10.98 4.10
C ARG A 115 -15.98 11.94 3.79
N SER A 116 -16.19 13.19 4.06
CA SER A 116 -15.15 14.23 3.92
C SER A 116 -13.98 14.04 4.89
N ARG A 117 -14.16 13.28 5.97
CA ARG A 117 -13.12 12.98 6.96
C ARG A 117 -13.19 11.51 7.37
N ALA A 118 -12.06 10.83 7.26
CA ALA A 118 -11.90 9.45 7.72
C ALA A 118 -11.93 9.36 9.26
N ARG A 119 -12.34 8.23 9.78
CA ARG A 119 -12.36 7.93 11.21
C ARG A 119 -11.41 6.79 11.52
N ASP A 120 -10.61 6.97 12.56
CA ASP A 120 -9.65 5.95 13.02
C ASP A 120 -10.34 4.73 13.66
N THR A 121 -11.58 4.88 14.09
CA THR A 121 -12.34 3.80 14.74
C THR A 121 -13.78 3.80 14.25
N VAL A 122 -14.15 2.74 13.55
CA VAL A 122 -15.49 2.50 13.03
C VAL A 122 -15.93 1.07 13.34
N ARG A 123 -17.17 0.90 13.76
CA ARG A 123 -17.76 -0.43 13.93
C ARG A 123 -18.53 -0.83 12.69
N VAL A 124 -18.20 -2.00 12.16
CA VAL A 124 -18.92 -2.65 11.05
C VAL A 124 -19.31 -4.05 11.52
N GLY A 125 -20.59 -4.28 11.76
CA GLY A 125 -21.04 -5.51 12.45
C GLY A 125 -20.37 -5.65 13.83
N ASN A 126 -19.69 -6.74 14.04
CA ASN A 126 -18.93 -7.02 15.26
C ASN A 126 -17.45 -6.61 15.18
N VAL A 127 -17.02 -6.09 14.03
CA VAL A 127 -15.62 -5.71 13.79
C VAL A 127 -15.44 -4.22 14.03
N VAL A 128 -14.40 -3.86 14.77
CA VAL A 128 -13.88 -2.49 14.83
C VAL A 128 -12.76 -2.39 13.78
N THR A 129 -12.77 -1.34 12.98
CA THR A 129 -11.80 -1.12 11.90
C THR A 129 -11.52 0.37 11.71
N THR A 130 -10.66 0.71 10.76
CA THR A 130 -10.23 2.07 10.41
C THR A 130 -10.66 2.42 9.00
N GLU A 131 -11.16 3.64 8.82
CA GLU A 131 -11.45 4.19 7.48
C GLU A 131 -10.16 4.72 6.84
N VAL A 132 -9.98 4.42 5.54
CA VAL A 132 -8.82 4.89 4.76
C VAL A 132 -9.29 5.79 3.61
N PRO A 133 -8.81 7.05 3.56
CA PRO A 133 -9.08 7.94 2.44
C PRO A 133 -8.48 7.38 1.14
N GLY A 134 -9.20 7.55 0.03
CA GLY A 134 -8.76 7.03 -1.29
C GLY A 134 -9.06 5.54 -1.50
N LEU A 135 -9.37 4.76 -0.46
CA LEU A 135 -9.63 3.33 -0.59
C LEU A 135 -10.93 3.04 -1.36
N ALA A 136 -11.95 3.88 -1.26
CA ALA A 136 -13.16 3.74 -2.07
C ALA A 136 -12.82 3.72 -3.56
N GLU A 137 -11.96 4.62 -3.98
CA GLU A 137 -11.47 4.70 -5.34
C GLU A 137 -10.63 3.49 -5.72
N ALA A 138 -9.71 3.08 -4.88
CA ALA A 138 -8.87 1.90 -5.10
C ALA A 138 -9.70 0.61 -5.27
N LEU A 139 -10.82 0.48 -4.57
CA LEU A 139 -11.74 -0.66 -4.71
C LEU A 139 -12.59 -0.58 -5.98
N ARG A 140 -12.92 0.62 -6.47
CA ARG A 140 -13.76 0.86 -7.65
C ARG A 140 -13.02 0.73 -8.97
N ARG A 141 -11.75 1.18 -8.99
CA ARG A 141 -10.91 1.20 -10.20
C ARG A 141 -10.49 -0.22 -10.62
N PRO A 142 -10.07 -0.38 -11.89
CA PRO A 142 -9.52 -1.64 -12.35
C PRO A 142 -8.43 -2.13 -11.42
N ALA A 143 -8.51 -3.41 -11.10
CA ALA A 143 -7.57 -4.10 -10.23
C ALA A 143 -6.50 -4.80 -11.03
N ILE A 144 -5.34 -4.98 -10.42
CA ILE A 144 -4.24 -5.75 -10.98
C ILE A 144 -4.12 -7.04 -10.17
N GLU A 145 -4.50 -8.16 -10.78
CA GLU A 145 -4.23 -9.47 -10.22
C GLU A 145 -2.72 -9.75 -10.34
N THR A 146 -2.11 -10.12 -9.24
CA THR A 146 -0.66 -10.31 -9.15
C THR A 146 -0.35 -11.61 -8.42
N THR A 147 0.36 -12.51 -9.09
CA THR A 147 0.94 -13.71 -8.48
C THR A 147 2.43 -13.50 -8.31
N PHE A 148 2.94 -13.76 -7.11
CA PHE A 148 4.35 -13.63 -6.81
C PHE A 148 4.83 -14.72 -5.87
N GLU A 149 6.14 -14.99 -5.96
CA GLU A 149 6.85 -15.87 -5.04
C GLU A 149 7.43 -15.04 -3.89
N ILE A 150 7.21 -15.49 -2.68
CA ILE A 150 7.82 -14.98 -1.46
C ILE A 150 9.03 -15.85 -1.15
N VAL A 151 10.19 -15.23 -0.94
CA VAL A 151 11.40 -15.89 -0.43
C VAL A 151 11.65 -15.37 0.97
N PHE A 152 11.46 -16.22 1.97
CA PHE A 152 11.66 -15.87 3.38
C PHE A 152 13.14 -15.81 3.76
N THR A 153 13.44 -15.17 4.88
CA THR A 153 14.83 -14.99 5.35
C THR A 153 15.54 -16.32 5.61
N GLU A 154 14.82 -17.38 5.98
CA GLU A 154 15.36 -18.74 6.14
C GLU A 154 15.52 -19.51 4.82
N GLY A 155 15.14 -18.91 3.67
CA GLY A 155 15.27 -19.50 2.34
C GLY A 155 14.10 -20.36 1.89
N SER A 156 13.07 -20.56 2.72
CA SER A 156 11.82 -21.20 2.26
C SER A 156 11.06 -20.28 1.31
N THR A 157 10.22 -20.87 0.46
CA THR A 157 9.43 -20.12 -0.52
C THR A 157 7.96 -20.50 -0.48
N THR A 158 7.11 -19.53 -0.79
CA THR A 158 5.69 -19.76 -1.03
C THR A 158 5.21 -18.87 -2.17
N SER A 159 4.17 -19.29 -2.89
CA SER A 159 3.55 -18.47 -3.93
C SER A 159 2.18 -18.02 -3.47
N THR A 160 1.84 -16.77 -3.73
CA THR A 160 0.53 -16.23 -3.39
C THR A 160 -0.02 -15.37 -4.52
N ARG A 161 -1.34 -15.28 -4.57
CA ARG A 161 -2.09 -14.43 -5.49
C ARG A 161 -2.81 -13.35 -4.71
N VAL A 162 -2.64 -12.12 -5.10
CA VAL A 162 -3.29 -10.95 -4.51
C VAL A 162 -3.89 -10.07 -5.59
N VAL A 163 -4.77 -9.18 -5.17
CA VAL A 163 -5.32 -8.13 -6.03
C VAL A 163 -4.85 -6.78 -5.48
N ILE A 164 -4.16 -6.01 -6.30
CA ILE A 164 -3.62 -4.69 -5.92
C ILE A 164 -4.34 -3.57 -6.69
N PRO A 165 -4.42 -2.35 -6.15
CA PRO A 165 -4.87 -1.18 -6.88
C PRO A 165 -3.95 -0.87 -8.07
N ASP A 166 -4.41 -0.15 -9.09
CA ASP A 166 -3.55 0.40 -10.13
C ASP A 166 -2.57 1.46 -9.56
N ALA A 167 -1.60 1.90 -10.38
CA ALA A 167 -0.58 2.84 -9.94
C ALA A 167 -1.16 4.19 -9.50
N ALA A 168 -2.20 4.69 -10.19
CA ALA A 168 -2.85 5.96 -9.84
C ALA A 168 -3.55 5.88 -8.48
N ALA A 169 -4.30 4.80 -8.22
CA ALA A 169 -4.95 4.59 -6.92
C ALA A 169 -3.93 4.33 -5.80
N THR A 170 -2.82 3.64 -6.10
CA THR A 170 -1.72 3.43 -5.15
C THR A 170 -1.05 4.75 -4.77
N LEU A 171 -0.79 5.63 -5.75
CA LEU A 171 -0.31 6.99 -5.51
C LEU A 171 -1.28 7.79 -4.63
N ALA A 172 -2.58 7.70 -4.93
CA ALA A 172 -3.61 8.38 -4.15
C ALA A 172 -3.65 7.91 -2.70
N LEU A 173 -3.62 6.60 -2.45
CA LEU A 173 -3.57 6.05 -1.09
C LEU A 173 -2.36 6.56 -0.31
N LYS A 174 -1.17 6.65 -0.94
CA LYS A 174 0.05 7.14 -0.30
C LYS A 174 0.03 8.66 -0.08
N ALA A 175 -0.53 9.43 -1.01
CA ALA A 175 -0.74 10.87 -0.84
C ALA A 175 -1.68 11.15 0.36
N TRP A 176 -2.81 10.45 0.45
CA TRP A 176 -3.73 10.58 1.58
C TRP A 176 -3.11 10.13 2.91
N ALA A 177 -2.31 9.05 2.93
CA ALA A 177 -1.62 8.61 4.14
C ALA A 177 -0.75 9.72 4.74
N ARG A 178 -0.06 10.52 3.91
CA ARG A 178 0.72 11.69 4.34
C ARG A 178 -0.11 12.78 5.04
N THR A 179 -1.40 12.89 4.74
CA THR A 179 -2.27 13.87 5.41
C THR A 179 -2.74 13.39 6.79
N VAL A 180 -2.76 12.08 7.02
CA VAL A 180 -3.26 11.47 8.26
C VAL A 180 -2.11 11.21 9.23
N ARG A 181 -1.02 10.64 8.74
CA ARG A 181 0.19 10.32 9.50
C ARG A 181 1.42 10.83 8.75
N ARG A 182 2.35 11.48 9.42
CA ARG A 182 3.54 12.07 8.80
C ARG A 182 4.78 11.22 9.06
N GLU A 183 4.73 9.95 8.72
CA GLU A 183 5.85 9.04 8.89
C GLU A 183 6.85 9.16 7.74
N ASP A 184 8.14 9.03 8.04
CA ASP A 184 9.22 9.11 7.04
C ASP A 184 9.03 8.09 5.91
N ARG A 185 8.60 6.88 6.25
CA ARG A 185 8.31 5.83 5.27
C ARG A 185 7.22 6.20 4.26
N ASP A 186 6.24 7.00 4.65
CA ASP A 186 5.18 7.44 3.74
C ASP A 186 5.70 8.50 2.74
N ALA A 187 6.70 9.31 3.13
CA ALA A 187 7.36 10.23 2.21
C ALA A 187 8.16 9.48 1.13
N GLU A 188 8.92 8.46 1.53
CA GLU A 188 9.66 7.61 0.59
C GLU A 188 8.73 6.83 -0.34
N ASP A 189 7.64 6.29 0.18
CA ASP A 189 6.65 5.59 -0.63
C ASP A 189 5.96 6.53 -1.62
N LEU A 190 5.73 7.80 -1.25
CA LEU A 190 5.16 8.80 -2.15
C LEU A 190 6.08 9.05 -3.35
N TRP A 191 7.39 9.20 -3.12
CA TRP A 191 8.36 9.30 -4.22
C TRP A 191 8.34 8.05 -5.10
N ARG A 192 8.40 6.84 -4.50
CA ARG A 192 8.31 5.58 -5.25
C ARG A 192 7.05 5.51 -6.11
N CYS A 193 5.91 5.93 -5.57
CA CYS A 193 4.65 5.94 -6.32
C CYS A 193 4.66 6.93 -7.49
N LEU A 194 5.39 8.04 -7.42
CA LEU A 194 5.57 8.92 -8.56
C LEU A 194 6.43 8.28 -9.65
N GLU A 195 7.53 7.59 -9.28
CA GLU A 195 8.36 6.84 -10.25
C GLU A 195 7.54 5.72 -10.91
N ILE A 196 6.79 4.97 -10.12
CA ILE A 196 5.86 3.94 -10.58
C ILE A 196 4.83 4.54 -11.53
N GLY A 197 4.21 5.64 -11.13
CA GLY A 197 3.18 6.33 -11.92
C GLY A 197 3.72 6.78 -13.27
N LEU A 198 4.92 7.35 -13.31
CA LEU A 198 5.56 7.73 -14.57
C LEU A 198 5.74 6.53 -15.51
N VAL A 199 6.25 5.41 -15.01
CA VAL A 199 6.51 4.20 -15.81
C VAL A 199 5.21 3.53 -16.26
N ASP A 200 4.18 3.52 -15.40
CA ASP A 200 2.85 2.95 -15.70
C ASP A 200 1.97 3.89 -16.56
N GLY A 201 2.47 5.10 -16.91
CA GLY A 201 1.77 6.05 -17.78
C GLY A 201 0.69 6.87 -17.08
N VAL A 202 0.78 7.05 -15.77
CA VAL A 202 -0.08 7.99 -15.03
C VAL A 202 0.29 9.43 -15.43
N THR A 203 -0.71 10.22 -15.80
CA THR A 203 -0.56 11.61 -16.22
C THR A 203 -1.50 12.52 -15.43
N ALA A 204 -1.32 13.84 -15.56
CA ALA A 204 -2.24 14.82 -15.02
C ALA A 204 -3.70 14.55 -15.47
N GLU A 205 -3.90 14.21 -16.74
CA GLU A 205 -5.22 13.87 -17.28
C GLU A 205 -5.81 12.63 -16.57
N THR A 206 -4.98 11.61 -16.28
CA THR A 206 -5.40 10.44 -15.49
C THR A 206 -5.91 10.85 -14.11
N LEU A 207 -5.21 11.76 -13.44
CA LEU A 207 -5.58 12.24 -12.11
C LEU A 207 -6.81 13.15 -12.16
N GLU A 208 -6.90 14.04 -13.13
CA GLU A 208 -8.01 14.99 -13.28
C GLU A 208 -9.31 14.34 -13.76
N SER A 209 -9.21 13.22 -14.50
CA SER A 209 -10.38 12.48 -14.98
C SER A 209 -11.25 11.88 -13.86
N ASP A 210 -10.72 11.81 -12.65
CA ASP A 210 -11.40 11.29 -11.46
C ASP A 210 -11.35 12.32 -10.32
N ALA A 211 -12.51 12.72 -9.82
CA ALA A 211 -12.62 13.75 -8.77
C ALA A 211 -11.87 13.38 -7.48
N THR A 212 -11.77 12.09 -7.16
CA THR A 212 -11.05 11.62 -5.98
C THR A 212 -9.53 11.65 -6.21
N LEU A 213 -9.08 11.22 -7.39
CA LEU A 213 -7.66 11.28 -7.76
C LEU A 213 -7.18 12.73 -7.89
N GLY A 214 -7.97 13.62 -8.48
CA GLY A 214 -7.63 15.04 -8.61
C GLY A 214 -7.37 15.73 -7.27
N GLN A 215 -7.99 15.27 -6.19
CA GLN A 215 -7.76 15.81 -4.84
C GLN A 215 -6.35 15.58 -4.31
N ILE A 216 -5.57 14.64 -4.88
CA ILE A 216 -4.21 14.41 -4.41
C ILE A 216 -3.20 15.42 -4.98
N VAL A 217 -3.49 16.07 -6.10
CA VAL A 217 -2.56 17.03 -6.73
C VAL A 217 -2.13 18.14 -5.77
N PRO A 218 -3.02 18.81 -5.05
CA PRO A 218 -2.61 19.79 -4.02
C PRO A 218 -1.80 19.18 -2.88
N ILE A 219 -2.04 17.90 -2.55
CA ILE A 219 -1.27 17.20 -1.52
C ILE A 219 0.16 16.96 -2.02
N LEU A 220 0.31 16.45 -3.24
CA LEU A 220 1.61 16.22 -3.87
C LEU A 220 2.42 17.53 -3.95
N GLN A 221 1.78 18.62 -4.41
CA GLN A 221 2.40 19.93 -4.46
C GLN A 221 2.92 20.37 -3.10
N ARG A 222 2.08 20.33 -2.07
CA ARG A 222 2.45 20.74 -0.72
C ARG A 222 3.58 19.91 -0.13
N GLU A 223 3.45 18.57 -0.21
CA GLU A 223 4.40 17.64 0.43
C GLU A 223 5.76 17.59 -0.27
N LEU A 224 5.80 17.85 -1.58
CA LEU A 224 7.01 17.72 -2.41
C LEU A 224 7.50 19.06 -2.99
N SER A 225 6.90 20.20 -2.58
CA SER A 225 7.46 21.53 -2.86
C SER A 225 8.84 21.72 -2.22
N ALA A 226 9.52 22.83 -2.55
CA ALA A 226 10.84 23.15 -1.99
C ALA A 226 10.88 23.13 -0.45
N ASP A 227 9.79 23.56 0.19
CA ASP A 227 9.62 23.59 1.64
C ASP A 227 8.75 22.42 2.16
N GLY A 228 8.48 21.42 1.32
CA GLY A 228 7.59 20.30 1.66
C GLY A 228 8.22 19.30 2.62
N ASP A 229 7.45 18.85 3.61
CA ASP A 229 7.92 17.91 4.62
C ASP A 229 8.41 16.58 4.01
N ALA A 230 7.72 16.05 2.98
CA ALA A 230 8.13 14.82 2.34
C ALA A 230 9.45 14.99 1.58
N LEU A 231 9.64 16.12 0.88
CA LEU A 231 10.89 16.40 0.18
C LEU A 231 12.07 16.52 1.17
N ALA A 232 11.85 17.14 2.32
CA ALA A 232 12.85 17.24 3.38
C ALA A 232 13.27 15.85 3.90
N VAL A 233 12.31 14.92 4.09
CA VAL A 233 12.59 13.53 4.48
C VAL A 233 13.40 12.81 3.40
N ILE A 234 12.96 12.86 2.14
CA ILE A 234 13.58 12.17 1.01
C ILE A 234 15.03 12.65 0.78
N THR A 235 15.34 13.87 1.12
CA THR A 235 16.68 14.45 0.94
C THR A 235 17.54 14.45 2.20
N ARG A 236 17.03 13.94 3.32
CA ARG A 236 17.75 13.87 4.59
C ARG A 236 18.86 12.81 4.55
N GLY A 237 20.02 13.15 5.11
CA GLY A 237 21.10 12.17 5.33
C GLY A 237 21.87 11.76 4.08
N VAL A 238 21.63 12.41 2.93
CA VAL A 238 22.40 12.21 1.69
C VAL A 238 23.30 13.39 1.44
N SER A 239 24.27 13.26 0.50
CA SER A 239 25.14 14.38 0.12
C SER A 239 24.34 15.50 -0.55
N ASP A 240 24.87 16.74 -0.54
CA ASP A 240 24.24 17.90 -1.18
C ASP A 240 23.99 17.65 -2.68
N GLU A 241 24.94 16.99 -3.35
CA GLU A 241 24.80 16.63 -4.76
C GLU A 241 23.65 15.64 -4.98
N GLU A 242 23.54 14.60 -4.17
CA GLU A 242 22.45 13.64 -4.22
C GLU A 242 21.11 14.28 -3.88
N ALA A 243 21.08 15.15 -2.86
CA ALA A 243 19.89 15.90 -2.51
C ALA A 243 19.41 16.79 -3.66
N ALA A 244 20.33 17.47 -4.36
CA ALA A 244 20.01 18.27 -5.54
C ALA A 244 19.45 17.41 -6.69
N ARG A 245 20.06 16.24 -6.95
CA ARG A 245 19.54 15.28 -7.93
C ARG A 245 18.12 14.83 -7.61
N ARG A 246 17.85 14.45 -6.35
CA ARG A 246 16.50 14.02 -5.91
C ARG A 246 15.48 15.13 -6.06
N ARG A 247 15.81 16.36 -5.66
CA ARG A 247 14.91 17.53 -5.86
C ARG A 247 14.57 17.73 -7.33
N THR A 248 15.57 17.69 -8.21
CA THR A 248 15.37 17.84 -9.65
C THR A 248 14.50 16.72 -10.21
N ARG A 249 14.76 15.46 -9.79
CA ARG A 249 13.97 14.31 -10.22
C ARG A 249 12.51 14.42 -9.76
N ILE A 250 12.27 14.76 -8.50
CA ILE A 250 10.92 14.89 -7.95
C ILE A 250 10.14 16.00 -8.65
N ARG A 251 10.76 17.13 -8.98
CA ARG A 251 10.11 18.18 -9.79
C ARG A 251 9.69 17.67 -11.16
N ALA A 252 10.58 16.97 -11.84
CA ALA A 252 10.26 16.37 -13.14
C ALA A 252 9.11 15.35 -13.05
N LEU A 253 9.07 14.54 -11.98
CA LEU A 253 7.98 13.59 -11.73
C LEU A 253 6.65 14.30 -11.47
N LEU A 254 6.64 15.35 -10.65
CA LEU A 254 5.45 16.15 -10.39
C LEU A 254 4.89 16.79 -11.66
N ALA A 255 5.77 17.33 -12.50
CA ALA A 255 5.35 17.88 -13.79
C ALA A 255 4.76 16.82 -14.71
N ALA A 256 5.41 15.66 -14.82
CA ALA A 256 4.98 14.58 -15.72
C ALA A 256 3.71 13.86 -15.24
N VAL A 257 3.63 13.52 -13.95
CA VAL A 257 2.56 12.69 -13.39
C VAL A 257 1.37 13.54 -12.93
N ALA A 258 1.61 14.71 -12.34
CA ALA A 258 0.58 15.53 -11.72
C ALA A 258 0.33 16.88 -12.43
N GLY A 259 1.03 17.18 -13.52
CA GLY A 259 0.87 18.43 -14.24
C GLY A 259 1.28 19.68 -13.48
N VAL A 260 2.06 19.52 -12.40
CA VAL A 260 2.49 20.61 -11.54
C VAL A 260 3.69 21.27 -12.18
N ALA A 261 3.47 22.42 -12.82
CA ALA A 261 4.55 23.30 -13.25
C ALA A 261 5.12 24.08 -12.06
N GLU A 262 6.40 24.48 -12.17
CA GLU A 262 7.08 25.36 -11.17
C GLU A 262 6.35 26.66 -10.96
#